data_44e1da696fa9f995c33baf13bf28f084
#
_entry.id   44e1da696fa9f995c33baf13bf28f084
#
_cell.length_a   1.000
_cell.length_b   1.000
_cell.length_c   1.000
_cell.angle_alpha   90.00
_cell.angle_beta   90.00
_cell.angle_gamma   90.00
#
_symmetry.space_group_name_H-M   'P 1'
#
loop_
_entity.id
_entity.type
_entity.pdbx_description
1 polymer ?
#
loop_
_entity_poly.entity_id
_entity_poly.type
_entity_poly.pdbx_seq_one_letter_code
_entity_poly.pdbx_strand_id
1 'polypeptide(L)'
;NLGNILNNDMGELDLSFVPYDQKELVIHSIFDRAYIKYSSDKWELRIGRQRINWGVNLAWNPNDLFNAYSLIDFDYQERLGVDALRLQYYIGEMSTIEISAQPGMNIDESIFAGLWKFNLNGSDFQFLFGNYYEDVAIGFGLATNIKNAGVTIESTYFNPKNNSKTSEGLSTSFSVDYSTKSGIYFNS
;
A
#
# COMPACT_ATOMS: atom_id res chain seq x y z
N ASN A 1 2.80 18.60 29.13
CA ASN A 1 3.81 19.08 28.22
C ASN A 1 3.37 18.80 26.77
N LEU A 2 3.35 19.82 25.91
CA LEU A 2 2.81 19.70 24.54
C LEU A 2 3.65 18.71 23.71
N GLY A 3 4.97 18.69 23.92
CA GLY A 3 5.88 17.78 23.27
C GLY A 3 5.54 16.29 23.49
N ASN A 4 5.15 15.93 24.71
CA ASN A 4 4.74 14.52 25.00
C ASN A 4 3.42 14.14 24.34
N ILE A 5 2.54 15.10 24.05
CA ILE A 5 1.27 14.86 23.35
C ILE A 5 1.53 14.70 21.84
N LEU A 6 2.47 15.45 21.30
CA LEU A 6 2.83 15.42 19.89
C LEU A 6 3.78 14.26 19.54
N ASN A 7 4.53 13.74 20.53
CA ASN A 7 5.45 12.61 20.33
C ASN A 7 4.67 11.30 20.27
N ASN A 8 3.88 11.14 19.23
CA ASN A 8 3.08 9.93 18.95
C ASN A 8 3.39 9.46 17.54
N ASP A 9 4.24 8.44 17.45
CA ASP A 9 4.48 7.71 16.22
C ASP A 9 3.42 6.62 16.07
N MET A 10 2.76 6.54 14.92
CA MET A 10 1.74 5.52 14.66
C MET A 10 2.32 4.20 14.18
N GLY A 11 3.66 4.09 14.02
CA GLY A 11 4.36 2.86 13.65
C GLY A 11 4.71 1.97 14.84
N GLU A 12 5.12 0.72 14.57
CA GLU A 12 5.63 -0.23 15.57
C GLU A 12 7.01 0.19 16.11
N LEU A 13 7.79 0.87 15.26
CA LEU A 13 9.06 1.47 15.66
C LEU A 13 8.83 2.94 16.00
N ASP A 14 9.16 3.34 17.23
CA ASP A 14 9.14 4.76 17.57
C ASP A 14 10.30 5.48 16.86
N LEU A 15 9.98 6.15 15.75
CA LEU A 15 10.90 6.93 14.93
C LEU A 15 10.59 8.42 15.02
N SER A 16 9.92 8.85 16.10
CA SER A 16 9.62 10.24 16.39
C SER A 16 10.55 10.77 17.48
N PHE A 17 10.82 12.06 17.47
CA PHE A 17 11.54 12.74 18.55
C PHE A 17 11.18 14.22 18.59
N VAL A 18 11.31 14.80 19.79
CA VAL A 18 11.07 16.21 20.04
C VAL A 18 12.40 16.90 20.40
N PRO A 19 13.12 17.45 19.42
CA PRO A 19 14.43 18.08 19.66
C PRO A 19 14.33 19.37 20.47
N TYR A 20 13.18 19.99 20.51
CA TYR A 20 12.98 21.23 21.28
C TYR A 20 11.55 21.32 21.79
N ASP A 21 11.38 21.59 23.09
CA ASP A 21 10.08 21.72 23.75
C ASP A 21 10.11 22.84 24.79
N GLN A 22 9.63 24.01 24.40
CA GLN A 22 9.46 25.17 25.24
C GLN A 22 8.03 25.71 25.12
N LYS A 23 7.61 26.57 26.06
CA LYS A 23 6.24 27.11 26.12
C LYS A 23 5.77 27.75 24.81
N GLU A 24 6.69 28.36 24.07
CA GLU A 24 6.39 29.19 22.89
C GLU A 24 6.71 28.49 21.58
N LEU A 25 7.49 27.39 21.60
CA LEU A 25 7.91 26.63 20.42
C LEU A 25 8.14 25.15 20.78
N VAL A 26 7.51 24.28 20.02
CA VAL A 26 7.79 22.83 20.04
C VAL A 26 8.20 22.43 18.65
N ILE A 27 9.33 21.75 18.53
CA ILE A 27 9.79 21.14 17.27
C ILE A 27 9.62 19.64 17.42
N HIS A 28 8.81 19.05 16.57
CA HIS A 28 8.58 17.61 16.47
C HIS A 28 9.10 17.09 15.12
N SER A 29 9.73 15.94 15.12
CA SER A 29 10.29 15.32 13.93
C SER A 29 9.93 13.83 13.89
N ILE A 30 9.50 13.35 12.75
CA ILE A 30 9.20 11.93 12.49
C ILE A 30 9.96 11.51 11.24
N PHE A 31 10.58 10.31 11.28
CA PHE A 31 11.10 9.70 10.08
C PHE A 31 9.98 8.98 9.33
N ASP A 32 9.67 9.46 8.14
CA ASP A 32 8.71 8.82 7.25
C ASP A 32 9.24 7.48 6.69
N ARG A 33 10.54 7.39 6.46
CA ARG A 33 11.20 6.19 5.92
C ARG A 33 12.54 5.93 6.57
N ALA A 34 12.70 4.71 7.08
CA ALA A 34 13.96 4.24 7.67
C ALA A 34 14.03 2.71 7.53
N TYR A 35 14.76 2.21 6.55
CA TYR A 35 14.84 0.77 6.26
C TYR A 35 16.24 0.35 5.84
N ILE A 36 16.53 -0.94 6.05
CA ILE A 36 17.71 -1.62 5.51
C ILE A 36 17.27 -2.34 4.24
N LYS A 37 18.07 -2.19 3.18
CA LYS A 37 17.82 -2.82 1.88
C LYS A 37 18.99 -3.76 1.51
N TYR A 38 18.66 -4.99 1.13
CA TYR A 38 19.56 -5.91 0.46
C TYR A 38 19.03 -6.23 -0.92
N SER A 39 19.89 -6.13 -1.94
CA SER A 39 19.52 -6.41 -3.34
C SER A 39 20.51 -7.35 -3.98
N SER A 40 20.01 -8.30 -4.75
CA SER A 40 20.71 -9.22 -5.65
C SER A 40 20.04 -9.20 -7.01
N ASP A 41 20.55 -9.94 -7.99
CA ASP A 41 19.99 -9.96 -9.36
C ASP A 41 18.51 -10.32 -9.42
N LYS A 42 18.05 -11.20 -8.52
CA LYS A 42 16.66 -11.70 -8.50
C LYS A 42 15.89 -11.38 -7.23
N TRP A 43 16.58 -10.88 -6.19
CA TRP A 43 15.97 -10.69 -4.88
C TRP A 43 16.18 -9.28 -4.37
N GLU A 44 15.15 -8.72 -3.79
CA GLU A 44 15.24 -7.51 -2.99
C GLU A 44 14.54 -7.75 -1.65
N LEU A 45 15.26 -7.51 -0.56
CA LEU A 45 14.75 -7.56 0.80
C LEU A 45 14.83 -6.16 1.40
N ARG A 46 13.73 -5.69 2.01
CA ARG A 46 13.69 -4.47 2.82
C ARG A 46 13.10 -4.76 4.18
N ILE A 47 13.69 -4.19 5.23
CA ILE A 47 13.24 -4.32 6.61
C ILE A 47 13.25 -2.93 7.25
N GLY A 48 12.14 -2.52 7.84
CA GLY A 48 11.96 -1.23 8.51
C GLY A 48 10.83 -0.42 7.91
N ARG A 49 10.79 0.89 8.25
CA ARG A 49 9.74 1.80 7.80
C ARG A 49 9.89 2.12 6.33
N GLN A 50 8.92 1.72 5.54
CA GLN A 50 8.94 1.86 4.09
C GLN A 50 7.52 1.99 3.55
N ARG A 51 7.40 2.55 2.35
CA ARG A 51 6.14 2.55 1.62
C ARG A 51 6.01 1.26 0.81
N ILE A 52 4.88 0.56 1.00
CA ILE A 52 4.48 -0.58 0.20
C ILE A 52 3.20 -0.17 -0.54
N ASN A 53 3.26 -0.11 -1.87
CA ASN A 53 2.13 0.28 -2.70
C ASN A 53 1.84 -0.83 -3.71
N TRP A 54 0.66 -1.43 -3.59
CA TRP A 54 0.16 -2.47 -4.48
C TRP A 54 -0.97 -2.00 -5.40
N GLY A 55 -1.43 -0.77 -5.19
CA GLY A 55 -2.44 -0.18 -6.02
C GLY A 55 -1.96 0.15 -7.42
N VAL A 56 -2.85 0.05 -8.40
CA VAL A 56 -2.63 0.44 -9.81
C VAL A 56 -3.49 1.61 -10.24
N ASN A 57 -4.55 1.95 -9.49
CA ASN A 57 -5.39 3.13 -9.71
C ASN A 57 -4.80 4.39 -9.05
N LEU A 58 -5.23 5.55 -9.51
CA LEU A 58 -4.75 6.84 -9.00
C LEU A 58 -5.46 7.25 -7.70
N ALA A 59 -6.78 7.08 -7.63
CA ALA A 59 -7.59 7.63 -6.55
C ALA A 59 -7.91 6.62 -5.45
N TRP A 60 -8.42 5.46 -5.81
CA TRP A 60 -8.82 4.41 -4.89
C TRP A 60 -8.18 3.08 -5.25
N ASN A 61 -7.50 2.46 -4.30
CA ASN A 61 -6.71 1.24 -4.52
C ASN A 61 -7.12 0.14 -3.54
N PRO A 62 -8.11 -0.70 -3.87
CA PRO A 62 -8.51 -1.83 -3.04
C PRO A 62 -7.39 -2.82 -2.73
N ASN A 63 -6.42 -2.96 -3.64
CA ASN A 63 -5.29 -3.88 -3.49
C ASN A 63 -4.15 -3.32 -2.62
N ASP A 64 -4.21 -2.04 -2.22
CA ASP A 64 -3.15 -1.41 -1.42
C ASP A 64 -3.35 -1.69 0.08
N LEU A 65 -3.11 -2.94 0.50
CA LEU A 65 -3.38 -3.42 1.86
C LEU A 65 -2.54 -2.72 2.93
N PHE A 66 -1.32 -2.30 2.61
CA PHE A 66 -0.37 -1.74 3.59
C PHE A 66 -0.51 -0.22 3.76
N ASN A 67 -1.00 0.47 2.75
CA ASN A 67 -1.17 1.92 2.74
C ASN A 67 -2.59 2.30 2.33
N ALA A 68 -3.59 1.60 2.89
CA ALA A 68 -5.00 1.85 2.60
C ALA A 68 -5.38 3.33 2.81
N TYR A 69 -5.99 3.91 1.81
CA TYR A 69 -6.37 5.32 1.79
C TYR A 69 -7.71 5.51 2.51
N SER A 70 -7.76 6.43 3.45
CA SER A 70 -9.05 6.98 3.87
C SER A 70 -9.52 8.02 2.84
N LEU A 71 -10.61 7.74 2.14
CA LEU A 71 -11.24 8.70 1.18
C LEU A 71 -11.71 10.00 1.84
N ILE A 72 -11.76 10.03 3.16
CA ILE A 72 -12.29 11.17 3.95
C ILE A 72 -11.14 12.10 4.38
N ASP A 73 -9.91 11.64 4.29
CA ASP A 73 -8.76 12.39 4.77
C ASP A 73 -8.01 13.02 3.58
N PHE A 74 -8.36 14.27 3.28
CA PHE A 74 -7.78 15.05 2.18
C PHE A 74 -6.53 15.83 2.58
N ASP A 75 -6.08 15.75 3.84
CA ASP A 75 -5.02 16.60 4.38
C ASP A 75 -3.62 15.95 4.31
N TYR A 76 -3.50 14.71 3.84
CA TYR A 76 -2.21 14.05 3.68
C TYR A 76 -1.51 14.45 2.39
N GLN A 77 -0.47 15.26 2.50
CA GLN A 77 0.43 15.56 1.37
C GLN A 77 1.25 14.33 0.93
N GLU A 78 1.57 13.41 1.84
CA GLU A 78 2.28 12.16 1.56
C GLU A 78 1.83 11.05 2.53
N ARG A 79 1.74 9.82 2.04
CA ARG A 79 1.41 8.65 2.88
C ARG A 79 2.61 8.28 3.74
N LEU A 80 2.40 8.14 5.02
CA LEU A 80 3.41 7.65 5.96
C LEU A 80 3.85 6.22 5.57
N GLY A 81 5.12 5.89 5.81
CA GLY A 81 5.62 4.54 5.67
C GLY A 81 5.06 3.62 6.75
N VAL A 82 5.07 2.31 6.48
CA VAL A 82 4.72 1.26 7.43
C VAL A 82 5.97 0.48 7.85
N ASP A 83 6.01 0.05 9.11
CA ASP A 83 7.09 -0.80 9.63
C ASP A 83 6.87 -2.23 9.17
N ALA A 84 7.64 -2.68 8.17
CA ALA A 84 7.39 -3.93 7.50
C ALA A 84 8.67 -4.65 7.04
N LEU A 85 8.51 -5.96 6.84
CA LEU A 85 9.42 -6.78 6.05
C LEU A 85 8.81 -6.94 4.66
N ARG A 86 9.62 -6.71 3.62
CA ARG A 86 9.22 -6.84 2.21
C ARG A 86 10.27 -7.64 1.48
N LEU A 87 9.86 -8.72 0.84
CA LEU A 87 10.69 -9.57 0.01
C LEU A 87 10.12 -9.61 -1.40
N GLN A 88 10.93 -9.23 -2.38
CA GLN A 88 10.58 -9.29 -3.80
C GLN A 88 11.45 -10.30 -4.53
N TYR A 89 10.85 -11.09 -5.41
CA TYR A 89 11.52 -12.00 -6.33
C TYR A 89 11.15 -11.66 -7.77
N TYR A 90 12.15 -11.35 -8.59
CA TYR A 90 11.97 -10.97 -9.99
C TYR A 90 12.04 -12.21 -10.88
N ILE A 91 10.93 -12.51 -11.58
CA ILE A 91 10.82 -13.60 -12.54
C ILE A 91 10.94 -13.01 -13.95
N GLY A 92 12.18 -12.85 -14.43
CA GLY A 92 12.42 -12.15 -15.68
C GLY A 92 12.17 -10.63 -15.57
N GLU A 93 11.90 -9.98 -16.71
CA GLU A 93 11.84 -8.52 -16.78
C GLU A 93 10.46 -7.95 -16.39
N MET A 94 9.39 -8.73 -16.52
CA MET A 94 8.00 -8.24 -16.40
C MET A 94 7.15 -9.03 -15.40
N SER A 95 7.77 -9.83 -14.54
CA SER A 95 7.03 -10.57 -13.51
C SER A 95 7.73 -10.51 -12.18
N THR A 96 6.97 -10.26 -11.12
CA THR A 96 7.48 -10.13 -9.76
C THR A 96 6.54 -10.83 -8.78
N ILE A 97 7.11 -11.62 -7.89
CA ILE A 97 6.41 -12.08 -6.69
C ILE A 97 6.91 -11.25 -5.52
N GLU A 98 6.00 -10.74 -4.72
CA GLU A 98 6.29 -9.98 -3.53
C GLU A 98 5.58 -10.62 -2.33
N ILE A 99 6.27 -10.70 -1.20
CA ILE A 99 5.71 -11.10 0.09
C ILE A 99 6.03 -9.96 1.05
N SER A 100 5.01 -9.46 1.72
CA SER A 100 5.14 -8.37 2.67
C SER A 100 4.44 -8.70 3.98
N ALA A 101 5.05 -8.30 5.08
CA ALA A 101 4.54 -8.50 6.43
C ALA A 101 4.70 -7.23 7.25
N GLN A 102 3.61 -6.72 7.77
CA GLN A 102 3.55 -5.67 8.78
C GLN A 102 3.13 -6.34 10.09
N PRO A 103 4.01 -6.41 11.09
CA PRO A 103 3.64 -6.95 12.40
C PRO A 103 2.65 -6.03 13.11
N GLY A 104 1.83 -6.57 13.96
CA GLY A 104 1.05 -5.90 14.97
C GLY A 104 1.24 -6.62 16.30
N MET A 105 0.58 -6.19 17.39
CA MET A 105 0.70 -6.83 18.70
C MET A 105 0.22 -8.29 18.71
N ASN A 106 -0.66 -8.63 17.78
CA ASN A 106 -1.15 -9.99 17.57
C ASN A 106 -1.47 -10.22 16.08
N ILE A 107 -1.87 -11.46 15.72
CA ILE A 107 -2.11 -11.84 14.33
C ILE A 107 -3.29 -11.10 13.70
N ASP A 108 -4.27 -10.71 14.52
CA ASP A 108 -5.46 -9.98 14.05
C ASP A 108 -5.21 -8.48 13.89
N GLU A 109 -4.05 -7.99 14.32
CA GLU A 109 -3.56 -6.63 14.12
C GLU A 109 -2.43 -6.57 13.07
N SER A 110 -2.07 -7.72 12.49
CA SER A 110 -0.98 -7.85 11.52
C SER A 110 -1.50 -7.94 10.10
N ILE A 111 -0.68 -7.50 9.14
CA ILE A 111 -0.90 -7.74 7.72
C ILE A 111 0.21 -8.66 7.22
N PHE A 112 -0.18 -9.76 6.57
CA PHE A 112 0.75 -10.65 5.88
C PHE A 112 0.14 -11.05 4.55
N ALA A 113 0.77 -10.63 3.44
CA ALA A 113 0.20 -10.87 2.12
C ALA A 113 1.28 -11.11 1.06
N GLY A 114 0.88 -11.83 0.03
CA GLY A 114 1.64 -12.05 -1.20
C GLY A 114 0.96 -11.41 -2.40
N LEU A 115 1.77 -10.89 -3.32
CA LEU A 115 1.37 -10.29 -4.56
C LEU A 115 2.17 -10.89 -5.70
N TRP A 116 1.49 -11.29 -6.76
CA TRP A 116 2.10 -11.68 -8.01
C TRP A 116 1.69 -10.69 -9.11
N LYS A 117 2.68 -10.03 -9.71
CA LYS A 117 2.51 -9.13 -10.86
C LYS A 117 3.16 -9.74 -12.08
N PHE A 118 2.49 -9.65 -13.24
CA PHE A 118 3.06 -10.04 -14.52
C PHE A 118 2.40 -9.31 -15.68
N ASN A 119 3.15 -9.16 -16.77
CA ASN A 119 2.64 -8.63 -18.03
C ASN A 119 2.33 -9.78 -19.00
N LEU A 120 1.17 -9.70 -19.65
CA LEU A 120 0.77 -10.61 -20.71
C LEU A 120 0.20 -9.79 -21.88
N ASN A 121 0.88 -9.84 -23.03
CA ASN A 121 0.46 -9.15 -24.25
C ASN A 121 0.20 -7.64 -24.08
N GLY A 122 1.04 -6.96 -23.29
CA GLY A 122 0.92 -5.53 -23.04
C GLY A 122 -0.13 -5.13 -22.00
N SER A 123 -0.70 -6.09 -21.30
CA SER A 123 -1.60 -5.88 -20.15
C SER A 123 -0.90 -6.33 -18.88
N ASP A 124 -0.98 -5.52 -17.83
CA ASP A 124 -0.44 -5.81 -16.52
C ASP A 124 -1.52 -6.44 -15.64
N PHE A 125 -1.22 -7.61 -15.12
CA PHE A 125 -2.07 -8.34 -14.20
C PHE A 125 -1.45 -8.38 -12.82
N GLN A 126 -2.30 -8.37 -11.79
CA GLN A 126 -1.88 -8.65 -10.44
C GLN A 126 -2.90 -9.51 -9.70
N PHE A 127 -2.39 -10.42 -8.87
CA PHE A 127 -3.16 -11.23 -7.94
C PHE A 127 -2.57 -11.09 -6.56
N LEU A 128 -3.41 -10.86 -5.57
CA LEU A 128 -2.98 -10.83 -4.18
C LEU A 128 -3.80 -11.81 -3.34
N PHE A 129 -3.13 -12.32 -2.32
CA PHE A 129 -3.75 -13.15 -1.29
C PHE A 129 -3.03 -12.93 0.03
N GLY A 130 -3.78 -12.78 1.11
CA GLY A 130 -3.17 -12.64 2.42
C GLY A 130 -4.14 -12.46 3.56
N ASN A 131 -3.55 -12.23 4.70
CA ASN A 131 -4.20 -11.81 5.92
C ASN A 131 -4.19 -10.29 6.00
N TYR A 132 -5.34 -9.67 6.16
CA TYR A 132 -5.51 -8.26 6.39
C TYR A 132 -6.27 -8.05 7.69
N TYR A 133 -5.53 -7.88 8.78
CA TYR A 133 -6.10 -7.81 10.13
C TYR A 133 -6.99 -9.04 10.44
N GLU A 134 -8.23 -8.82 10.80
CA GLU A 134 -9.22 -9.89 11.10
C GLU A 134 -9.75 -10.60 9.83
N ASP A 135 -9.38 -10.15 8.62
CA ASP A 135 -9.90 -10.66 7.35
C ASP A 135 -8.87 -11.48 6.56
N VAL A 136 -9.36 -12.37 5.71
CA VAL A 136 -8.61 -12.90 4.58
C VAL A 136 -8.92 -12.05 3.35
N ALA A 137 -7.88 -11.51 2.71
CA ALA A 137 -8.00 -10.68 1.52
C ALA A 137 -7.60 -11.47 0.27
N ILE A 138 -8.42 -11.38 -0.78
CA ILE A 138 -8.14 -11.93 -2.11
C ILE A 138 -8.37 -10.80 -3.11
N GLY A 139 -7.34 -10.44 -3.87
CA GLY A 139 -7.43 -9.32 -4.80
C GLY A 139 -6.95 -9.63 -6.21
N PHE A 140 -7.50 -8.85 -7.12
CA PHE A 140 -7.18 -8.86 -8.54
C PHE A 140 -6.97 -7.43 -9.03
N GLY A 141 -6.02 -7.24 -9.96
CA GLY A 141 -5.82 -5.98 -10.67
C GLY A 141 -5.48 -6.23 -12.12
N LEU A 142 -5.93 -5.32 -12.96
CA LEU A 142 -5.66 -5.27 -14.39
C LEU A 142 -5.42 -3.83 -14.81
N ALA A 143 -4.32 -3.59 -15.51
CA ALA A 143 -4.09 -2.34 -16.24
C ALA A 143 -3.77 -2.67 -17.69
N THR A 144 -4.51 -2.09 -18.62
CA THR A 144 -4.37 -2.37 -20.06
C THR A 144 -4.69 -1.15 -20.91
N ASN A 145 -4.23 -1.17 -22.16
CA ASN A 145 -4.56 -0.15 -23.14
C ASN A 145 -5.48 -0.73 -24.23
N ILE A 146 -6.62 -0.09 -24.44
CA ILE A 146 -7.56 -0.42 -25.51
C ILE A 146 -7.54 0.74 -26.50
N LYS A 147 -6.76 0.62 -27.57
CA LYS A 147 -6.50 1.70 -28.55
C LYS A 147 -5.83 2.91 -27.87
N ASN A 148 -6.57 4.01 -27.69
CA ASN A 148 -6.09 5.26 -27.09
C ASN A 148 -6.60 5.46 -25.66
N ALA A 149 -7.26 4.46 -25.10
CA ALA A 149 -7.77 4.50 -23.73
C ALA A 149 -6.95 3.56 -22.84
N GLY A 150 -6.45 4.06 -21.72
CA GLY A 150 -6.00 3.26 -20.60
C GLY A 150 -7.20 2.81 -19.79
N VAL A 151 -7.21 1.56 -19.37
CA VAL A 151 -8.27 0.98 -18.54
C VAL A 151 -7.62 0.28 -17.36
N THR A 152 -8.04 0.63 -16.15
CA THR A 152 -7.53 0.02 -14.92
C THR A 152 -8.69 -0.46 -14.06
N ILE A 153 -8.56 -1.66 -13.53
CA ILE A 153 -9.55 -2.30 -12.66
C ILE A 153 -8.79 -2.90 -11.48
N GLU A 154 -9.26 -2.63 -10.27
CA GLU A 154 -8.84 -3.31 -9.06
C GLU A 154 -10.05 -3.82 -8.29
N SER A 155 -9.91 -4.97 -7.67
CA SER A 155 -10.95 -5.52 -6.81
C SER A 155 -10.32 -6.36 -5.72
N THR A 156 -10.73 -6.15 -4.46
CA THR A 156 -10.34 -6.97 -3.31
C THR A 156 -11.58 -7.43 -2.56
N TYR A 157 -11.67 -8.72 -2.34
CA TYR A 157 -12.67 -9.37 -1.50
C TYR A 157 -12.05 -9.63 -0.12
N PHE A 158 -12.76 -9.18 0.91
CA PHE A 158 -12.41 -9.36 2.32
C PHE A 158 -13.39 -10.35 2.95
N ASN A 159 -12.86 -11.43 3.52
CA ASN A 159 -13.62 -12.46 4.21
C ASN A 159 -13.21 -12.54 5.69
N PRO A 160 -14.08 -12.14 6.63
CA PRO A 160 -13.78 -12.19 8.04
C PRO A 160 -13.47 -13.61 8.52
N LYS A 161 -12.38 -13.78 9.25
CA LYS A 161 -12.01 -15.06 9.89
C LYS A 161 -13.00 -15.46 10.99
N ASN A 162 -13.67 -14.46 11.58
CA ASN A 162 -14.65 -14.67 12.63
C ASN A 162 -16.00 -14.05 12.23
N ASN A 163 -16.92 -14.90 11.78
CA ASN A 163 -18.25 -14.50 11.28
C ASN A 163 -19.16 -13.80 12.29
N SER A 164 -18.75 -13.63 13.55
CA SER A 164 -19.58 -13.05 14.59
C SER A 164 -19.51 -11.53 14.69
N LYS A 165 -18.54 -10.86 14.02
CA LYS A 165 -18.28 -9.42 14.22
C LYS A 165 -18.45 -8.55 12.97
N THR A 166 -18.16 -9.07 11.79
CA THR A 166 -18.16 -8.31 10.53
C THR A 166 -18.75 -9.14 9.40
N SER A 167 -19.30 -8.50 8.40
CA SER A 167 -19.74 -9.15 7.15
C SER A 167 -18.64 -9.09 6.10
N GLU A 168 -18.63 -10.08 5.20
CA GLU A 168 -17.80 -10.07 4.01
C GLU A 168 -18.00 -8.79 3.18
N GLY A 169 -16.96 -8.34 2.51
CA GLY A 169 -16.98 -7.12 1.72
C GLY A 169 -16.21 -7.26 0.41
N LEU A 170 -16.73 -6.62 -0.65
CA LEU A 170 -16.05 -6.46 -1.92
C LEU A 170 -15.79 -4.99 -2.18
N SER A 171 -14.50 -4.62 -2.32
CA SER A 171 -14.09 -3.29 -2.72
C SER A 171 -13.61 -3.33 -4.17
N THR A 172 -14.11 -2.44 -5.01
CA THR A 172 -13.75 -2.40 -6.44
C THR A 172 -13.51 -0.97 -6.87
N SER A 173 -12.48 -0.76 -7.65
CA SER A 173 -12.10 0.50 -8.27
C SER A 173 -11.93 0.29 -9.77
N PHE A 174 -12.41 1.26 -10.54
CA PHE A 174 -12.31 1.28 -11.99
C PHE A 174 -11.91 2.68 -12.45
N SER A 175 -10.95 2.78 -13.36
CA SER A 175 -10.60 4.05 -14.00
C SER A 175 -10.39 3.90 -15.49
N VAL A 176 -10.69 4.95 -16.22
CA VAL A 176 -10.42 5.08 -17.65
C VAL A 176 -9.75 6.40 -17.91
N ASP A 177 -8.64 6.36 -18.61
CA ASP A 177 -7.99 7.52 -19.16
C ASP A 177 -8.04 7.49 -20.69
N TYR A 178 -8.24 8.63 -21.32
CA TYR A 178 -8.31 8.73 -22.76
C TYR A 178 -7.59 9.97 -23.28
N SER A 179 -6.69 9.76 -24.25
CA SER A 179 -5.98 10.85 -24.91
C SER A 179 -6.44 10.99 -26.35
N THR A 180 -6.93 12.18 -26.71
CA THR A 180 -7.31 12.50 -28.08
C THR A 180 -6.09 12.83 -28.92
N LYS A 181 -6.19 12.69 -30.26
CA LYS A 181 -5.12 13.10 -31.19
C LYS A 181 -4.82 14.61 -31.15
N SER A 182 -5.75 15.43 -30.67
CA SER A 182 -5.61 16.89 -30.49
C SER A 182 -4.92 17.28 -29.16
N GLY A 183 -4.48 16.31 -28.35
CA GLY A 183 -3.81 16.56 -27.07
C GLY A 183 -4.72 16.81 -25.88
N ILE A 184 -6.05 16.57 -26.01
CA ILE A 184 -6.96 16.65 -24.86
C ILE A 184 -6.92 15.31 -24.13
N TYR A 185 -6.74 15.37 -22.82
CA TYR A 185 -6.71 14.21 -21.92
C TYR A 185 -7.94 14.21 -21.01
N PHE A 186 -8.56 13.07 -20.88
CA PHE A 186 -9.67 12.79 -19.96
C PHE A 186 -9.27 11.69 -19.00
N ASN A 187 -9.54 11.85 -17.73
CA ASN A 187 -9.36 10.86 -16.69
C ASN A 187 -10.62 10.81 -15.81
N SER A 188 -11.03 9.64 -15.39
CA SER A 188 -12.18 9.41 -14.50
C SER A 188 -11.76 8.57 -13.30
#